data_718d15069cb3aa2b8d9e03efe93bb9aa
#
_entry.id   718d15069cb3aa2b8d9e03efe93bb9aa
#
_cell.length_a   1.000
_cell.length_b   1.000
_cell.length_c   1.000
_cell.angle_alpha   90.00
_cell.angle_beta   90.00
_cell.angle_gamma   90.00
#
_symmetry.space_group_name_H-M   'P 1'
#
loop_
_entity.id
_entity.type
_entity.pdbx_description
1 polymer ?
#
loop_
_entity_poly.entity_id
_entity_poly.type
_entity_poly.pdbx_seq_one_letter_code
_entity_poly.pdbx_strand_id
1 'polypeptide(L)'
;WADLGTPEDYLAAHGEIRAAARAGAPAGALYAPAVERRGRVLARAAGARARGFIAAAEGARIGRGAQIANAILLPGARVAARARVQGAVVGPGATASGAAARLVVRAADALAPAEAAALRRIAGARMEVASAEALAPRGSSREFLRLVWPGGRAMLVRYRPDRPENARYAGHARFLRRLGLLVPRVLADGPGERFTLFEDLGTRNLGDRVRNAPPERAGRLYIPVIAAVADWHERATLAARRCGLALEPAFGPEVFRYERDLFLHRFLAGHLGRPAAEVRRAAAELRGIAERLSSSAPTLLHRDLQSANILFHRGRPYFIDFQGMRFGPTMYDLASLLCDPYVEIPAVVRAQLLERYLARRPAAQAELDLFWPAAIQRLCQALGAYARMGALPGARRFLSHIPAAASRLREAIARSGLRLPALADAAEQAMRRVVTIPLTPEDPPS
;
A
#
# COMPACT_ATOMS: atom_id res chain seq x y z
N TRP A 1 5.99 30.89 13.39
CA TRP A 1 5.89 29.59 14.05
C TRP A 1 5.39 28.60 12.99
N ALA A 2 6.24 27.64 12.60
CA ALA A 2 5.78 26.49 11.84
C ALA A 2 5.21 25.47 12.81
N ASP A 3 4.05 24.89 12.49
CA ASP A 3 3.53 23.74 13.21
C ASP A 3 4.45 22.55 12.87
N LEU A 4 5.23 22.09 13.83
CA LEU A 4 6.18 20.98 13.67
C LEU A 4 5.58 19.65 14.15
N GLY A 5 4.27 19.46 13.94
CA GLY A 5 3.54 18.27 14.39
C GLY A 5 3.94 16.99 13.67
N THR A 6 4.56 17.07 12.49
CA THR A 6 4.98 15.90 11.73
C THR A 6 6.48 15.91 11.38
N PRO A 7 7.10 14.75 11.11
CA PRO A 7 8.48 14.69 10.60
C PRO A 7 8.69 15.45 9.30
N GLU A 8 7.67 15.50 8.46
CA GLU A 8 7.65 16.24 7.19
C GLU A 8 7.74 17.73 7.44
N ASP A 9 6.95 18.26 8.37
CA ASP A 9 6.97 19.67 8.77
C ASP A 9 8.35 20.06 9.32
N TYR A 10 8.96 19.16 10.10
CA TYR A 10 10.29 19.36 10.65
C TYR A 10 11.37 19.42 9.55
N LEU A 11 11.26 18.56 8.54
CA LEU A 11 12.16 18.55 7.37
C LEU A 11 11.93 19.77 6.48
N ALA A 12 10.67 20.16 6.25
CA ALA A 12 10.30 21.34 5.47
C ALA A 12 10.81 22.62 6.13
N ALA A 13 10.55 22.81 7.44
CA ALA A 13 11.03 23.95 8.21
C ALA A 13 12.55 24.07 8.18
N HIS A 14 13.29 22.95 8.28
CA HIS A 14 14.74 22.96 8.13
C HIS A 14 15.16 23.41 6.72
N GLY A 15 14.46 22.97 5.69
CA GLY A 15 14.69 23.39 4.30
C GLY A 15 14.45 24.88 4.08
N GLU A 16 13.37 25.41 4.62
CA GLU A 16 12.99 26.83 4.54
C GLU A 16 13.99 27.73 5.29
N ILE A 17 14.34 27.39 6.53
CA ILE A 17 15.34 28.12 7.31
C ILE A 17 16.70 28.15 6.59
N ARG A 18 17.08 27.04 5.97
CA ARG A 18 18.29 26.91 5.18
C ARG A 18 18.27 27.77 3.91
N ALA A 19 17.11 27.83 3.22
CA ALA A 19 16.92 28.69 2.05
C ALA A 19 16.96 30.17 2.45
N ALA A 20 16.31 30.55 3.53
CA ALA A 20 16.30 31.89 4.09
C ALA A 20 17.73 32.33 4.50
N ALA A 21 18.54 31.45 5.08
CA ALA A 21 19.93 31.74 5.41
C ALA A 21 20.79 32.04 4.17
N ARG A 22 20.56 31.35 3.05
CA ARG A 22 21.25 31.60 1.78
C ARG A 22 20.84 32.92 1.14
N ALA A 23 19.58 33.32 1.32
CA ALA A 23 19.03 34.58 0.83
C ALA A 23 19.30 35.77 1.76
N GLY A 24 19.96 35.58 2.91
CA GLY A 24 20.17 36.61 3.90
C GLY A 24 18.90 37.11 4.63
N ALA A 25 17.80 36.35 4.56
CA ALA A 25 16.55 36.71 5.18
C ALA A 25 16.54 36.49 6.70
N PRO A 26 15.74 37.25 7.50
CA PRO A 26 15.74 37.16 8.98
C PRO A 26 15.51 35.74 9.54
N ALA A 27 14.64 34.94 8.92
CA ALA A 27 14.41 33.55 9.31
C ALA A 27 15.69 32.69 9.21
N GLY A 28 16.66 33.07 8.38
CA GLY A 28 17.94 32.40 8.26
C GLY A 28 18.82 32.47 9.50
N ALA A 29 18.56 33.40 10.43
CA ALA A 29 19.27 33.49 11.70
C ALA A 29 19.07 32.24 12.58
N LEU A 30 18.00 31.47 12.35
CA LEU A 30 17.75 30.19 13.02
C LEU A 30 18.60 29.04 12.44
N TYR A 31 19.26 29.25 11.31
CA TYR A 31 20.06 28.22 10.67
C TYR A 31 21.40 28.01 11.41
N ALA A 32 21.68 26.78 11.77
CA ALA A 32 22.95 26.39 12.42
C ALA A 32 23.86 25.64 11.44
N PRO A 33 24.75 26.35 10.69
CA PRO A 33 25.63 25.72 9.69
C PRO A 33 26.51 24.62 10.25
N ALA A 34 26.80 24.66 11.56
CA ALA A 34 27.63 23.68 12.24
C ALA A 34 27.04 22.27 12.19
N VAL A 35 25.70 22.12 12.27
CA VAL A 35 25.04 20.80 12.23
C VAL A 35 25.11 20.16 10.84
N GLU A 36 24.98 20.94 9.77
CA GLU A 36 25.18 20.41 8.40
C GLU A 36 26.67 20.12 8.11
N ARG A 37 27.61 20.97 8.58
CA ARG A 37 29.04 20.66 8.45
C ARG A 37 29.35 19.36 9.14
N ARG A 38 28.87 19.15 10.37
CA ARG A 38 29.02 17.88 11.10
C ARG A 38 28.46 16.71 10.32
N GLY A 39 27.25 16.81 9.80
CA GLY A 39 26.61 15.76 9.00
C GLY A 39 27.44 15.37 7.77
N ARG A 40 28.00 16.36 7.05
CA ARG A 40 28.87 16.10 5.89
C ARG A 40 30.21 15.48 6.27
N VAL A 41 30.81 15.90 7.37
CA VAL A 41 32.04 15.31 7.88
C VAL A 41 31.84 13.86 8.26
N LEU A 42 30.76 13.55 9.00
CA LEU A 42 30.41 12.18 9.37
C LEU A 42 30.14 11.31 8.16
N ALA A 43 29.40 11.81 7.17
CA ALA A 43 29.10 11.08 5.95
C ALA A 43 30.37 10.77 5.14
N ARG A 44 31.27 11.75 4.99
CA ARG A 44 32.55 11.56 4.31
C ARG A 44 33.44 10.56 5.04
N ALA A 45 33.60 10.69 6.36
CA ALA A 45 34.38 9.76 7.17
C ALA A 45 33.86 8.32 7.11
N ALA A 46 32.55 8.15 6.96
CA ALA A 46 31.91 6.84 6.81
C ALA A 46 31.96 6.29 5.36
N GLY A 47 32.49 7.01 4.38
CA GLY A 47 32.39 6.65 2.96
C GLY A 47 30.92 6.54 2.49
N ALA A 48 30.01 7.33 3.07
CA ALA A 48 28.61 7.34 2.76
C ALA A 48 28.33 8.19 1.52
N ARG A 49 27.30 7.78 0.74
CA ARG A 49 26.79 8.60 -0.37
C ARG A 49 25.81 9.61 0.20
N ALA A 50 26.20 10.89 0.16
CA ALA A 50 25.43 12.00 0.70
C ALA A 50 24.80 12.84 -0.41
N ARG A 51 23.50 13.17 -0.30
CA ARG A 51 22.78 14.09 -1.20
C ARG A 51 21.92 15.07 -0.38
N GLY A 52 21.72 16.27 -0.92
CA GLY A 52 20.93 17.29 -0.25
C GLY A 52 21.54 17.75 1.08
N PHE A 53 20.69 17.97 2.09
CA PHE A 53 21.17 18.33 3.42
C PHE A 53 21.29 17.13 4.35
N ILE A 54 22.24 17.18 5.27
CA ILE A 54 22.36 16.25 6.39
C ILE A 54 22.68 17.09 7.61
N ALA A 55 21.69 17.30 8.47
CA ALA A 55 21.87 17.96 9.75
C ALA A 55 22.16 16.90 10.82
N ALA A 56 23.27 17.02 11.52
CA ALA A 56 23.66 16.05 12.55
C ALA A 56 23.97 16.75 13.87
N ALA A 57 23.21 16.40 14.90
CA ALA A 57 23.43 16.86 16.26
C ALA A 57 24.64 16.14 16.91
N GLU A 58 24.92 16.49 18.14
CA GLU A 58 26.03 15.91 18.91
C GLU A 58 25.80 14.40 19.16
N GLY A 59 26.89 13.63 19.11
CA GLY A 59 26.86 12.18 19.31
C GLY A 59 26.25 11.39 18.16
N ALA A 60 25.75 12.04 17.08
CA ALA A 60 25.26 11.35 15.91
C ALA A 60 26.37 10.56 15.20
N ARG A 61 26.03 9.40 14.61
CA ARG A 61 26.97 8.51 13.91
C ARG A 61 26.40 8.02 12.59
N ILE A 62 27.24 7.96 11.56
CA ILE A 62 26.88 7.41 10.24
C ILE A 62 27.75 6.18 9.99
N GLY A 63 27.12 5.06 9.68
CA GLY A 63 27.78 3.80 9.40
C GLY A 63 28.36 3.73 7.99
N ARG A 64 29.37 2.86 7.82
CA ARG A 64 30.12 2.72 6.56
C ARG A 64 29.23 2.39 5.36
N GLY A 65 29.42 3.13 4.27
CA GLY A 65 28.72 2.88 3.00
C GLY A 65 27.22 3.18 3.01
N ALA A 66 26.72 3.93 4.00
CA ALA A 66 25.33 4.38 4.03
C ALA A 66 25.00 5.30 2.85
N GLN A 67 23.72 5.36 2.48
CA GLN A 67 23.17 6.34 1.53
C GLN A 67 22.26 7.26 2.31
N ILE A 68 22.52 8.55 2.32
CA ILE A 68 21.77 9.50 3.14
C ILE A 68 21.42 10.76 2.34
N ALA A 69 20.18 11.18 2.39
CA ALA A 69 19.70 12.37 1.69
C ALA A 69 18.59 13.07 2.49
N ASN A 70 18.66 14.40 2.58
CA ASN A 70 17.67 15.25 3.25
C ASN A 70 17.28 14.69 4.63
N ALA A 71 18.24 14.55 5.52
CA ALA A 71 18.04 13.89 6.81
C ALA A 71 18.48 14.77 7.98
N ILE A 72 17.75 14.62 9.09
CA ILE A 72 18.05 15.23 10.38
C ILE A 72 18.36 14.12 11.37
N LEU A 73 19.57 14.14 11.92
CA LEU A 73 20.05 13.21 12.95
C LEU A 73 20.08 13.91 14.29
N LEU A 74 19.18 13.58 15.19
CA LEU A 74 19.09 14.16 16.54
C LEU A 74 20.20 13.62 17.47
N PRO A 75 20.37 14.11 18.69
CA PRO A 75 21.47 13.73 19.56
C PRO A 75 21.60 12.21 19.75
N GLY A 76 22.81 11.69 19.55
CA GLY A 76 23.09 10.25 19.68
C GLY A 76 22.46 9.35 18.59
N ALA A 77 21.76 9.92 17.59
CA ALA A 77 21.19 9.18 16.48
C ALA A 77 22.24 8.40 15.69
N ARG A 78 21.88 7.24 15.17
CA ARG A 78 22.76 6.36 14.40
C ARG A 78 22.16 5.99 13.06
N VAL A 79 22.97 6.00 12.03
CA VAL A 79 22.66 5.39 10.74
C VAL A 79 23.49 4.13 10.61
N ALA A 80 22.87 2.98 10.45
CA ALA A 80 23.57 1.70 10.33
C ALA A 80 24.41 1.63 9.04
N ALA A 81 25.41 0.75 9.01
CA ALA A 81 26.20 0.51 7.80
C ALA A 81 25.31 0.06 6.64
N ARG A 82 25.58 0.60 5.44
CA ARG A 82 24.83 0.35 4.19
C ARG A 82 23.32 0.69 4.26
N ALA A 83 22.84 1.36 5.31
CA ALA A 83 21.47 1.83 5.39
C ALA A 83 21.20 2.92 4.33
N ARG A 84 19.95 3.01 3.89
CA ARG A 84 19.47 4.07 3.00
C ARG A 84 18.50 4.94 3.77
N VAL A 85 18.85 6.20 4.03
CA VAL A 85 18.05 7.17 4.79
C VAL A 85 17.72 8.34 3.88
N GLN A 86 16.45 8.56 3.59
CA GLN A 86 16.02 9.61 2.68
C GLN A 86 14.78 10.31 3.21
N GLY A 87 14.81 11.64 3.33
CA GLY A 87 13.68 12.42 3.85
C GLY A 87 13.30 11.94 5.27
N ALA A 88 14.26 11.85 6.20
CA ALA A 88 14.01 11.25 7.49
C ALA A 88 14.53 12.08 8.67
N VAL A 89 13.78 12.06 9.77
CA VAL A 89 14.23 12.48 11.09
C VAL A 89 14.59 11.25 11.91
N VAL A 90 15.85 11.14 12.35
CA VAL A 90 16.29 10.07 13.25
C VAL A 90 16.35 10.62 14.66
N GLY A 91 15.46 10.12 15.51
CA GLY A 91 15.29 10.58 16.90
C GLY A 91 16.48 10.31 17.80
N PRO A 92 16.48 10.87 19.03
CA PRO A 92 17.59 10.75 19.96
C PRO A 92 17.91 9.28 20.28
N GLY A 93 19.17 8.89 20.14
CA GLY A 93 19.65 7.53 20.42
C GLY A 93 19.11 6.43 19.51
N ALA A 94 18.20 6.74 18.56
CA ALA A 94 17.62 5.78 17.64
C ALA A 94 18.61 5.34 16.56
N THR A 95 18.38 4.16 15.97
CA THR A 95 19.19 3.62 14.88
C THR A 95 18.35 3.40 13.63
N ALA A 96 18.59 4.18 12.58
CA ALA A 96 18.04 3.95 11.27
C ALA A 96 18.78 2.80 10.56
N SER A 97 18.06 1.78 10.11
CA SER A 97 18.62 0.60 9.45
C SER A 97 17.78 0.20 8.23
N GLY A 98 18.41 -0.36 7.22
CA GLY A 98 17.72 -0.71 5.98
C GLY A 98 17.35 0.54 5.15
N ALA A 99 16.11 0.63 4.70
CA ALA A 99 15.58 1.79 3.99
C ALA A 99 14.64 2.56 4.93
N ALA A 100 15.14 3.62 5.54
CA ALA A 100 14.39 4.46 6.48
C ALA A 100 13.98 5.78 5.81
N ALA A 101 12.72 6.15 6.01
CA ALA A 101 12.15 7.42 5.61
C ALA A 101 11.19 7.91 6.70
N ARG A 102 10.99 9.24 6.82
CA ARG A 102 10.14 9.92 7.81
C ARG A 102 10.75 9.89 9.22
N LEU A 103 10.16 9.16 10.16
CA LEU A 103 10.57 9.16 11.56
C LEU A 103 11.14 7.82 11.99
N VAL A 104 12.29 7.84 12.65
CA VAL A 104 12.91 6.70 13.32
C VAL A 104 13.17 7.08 14.78
N VAL A 105 12.59 6.34 15.72
CA VAL A 105 12.76 6.56 17.17
C VAL A 105 13.18 5.26 17.86
N ARG A 106 13.59 5.33 19.12
CA ARG A 106 13.76 4.11 19.92
C ARG A 106 12.41 3.42 20.10
N ALA A 107 12.37 2.09 20.03
CA ALA A 107 11.14 1.35 20.20
C ALA A 107 10.51 1.58 21.59
N ALA A 108 11.31 1.72 22.62
CA ALA A 108 10.84 2.03 23.96
C ALA A 108 10.05 3.34 24.06
N ASP A 109 10.36 4.31 23.21
CA ASP A 109 9.68 5.63 23.21
C ASP A 109 8.40 5.63 22.34
N ALA A 110 8.26 4.64 21.45
CA ALA A 110 7.17 4.59 20.45
C ALA A 110 6.08 3.57 20.80
N LEU A 111 6.37 2.60 21.67
CA LEU A 111 5.50 1.47 21.93
C LEU A 111 4.67 1.66 23.20
N ALA A 112 3.39 1.32 23.11
CA ALA A 112 2.53 1.15 24.28
C ALA A 112 3.02 -0.02 25.18
N PRO A 113 2.67 -0.06 26.46
CA PRO A 113 3.16 -1.10 27.38
C PRO A 113 2.94 -2.54 26.90
N ALA A 114 1.77 -2.85 26.35
CA ALA A 114 1.45 -4.19 25.84
C ALA A 114 2.27 -4.55 24.60
N GLU A 115 2.50 -3.59 23.69
CA GLU A 115 3.34 -3.75 22.50
C GLU A 115 4.80 -3.96 22.88
N ALA A 116 5.31 -3.18 23.84
CA ALA A 116 6.66 -3.32 24.38
C ALA A 116 6.86 -4.69 25.04
N ALA A 117 5.88 -5.16 25.81
CA ALA A 117 5.89 -6.49 26.41
C ALA A 117 5.89 -7.60 25.34
N ALA A 118 5.10 -7.44 24.27
CA ALA A 118 5.09 -8.37 23.15
C ALA A 118 6.44 -8.40 22.42
N LEU A 119 7.05 -7.25 22.15
CA LEU A 119 8.36 -7.15 21.52
C LEU A 119 9.46 -7.76 22.42
N ARG A 120 9.40 -7.53 23.74
CA ARG A 120 10.36 -8.09 24.69
C ARG A 120 10.34 -9.62 24.69
N ARG A 121 9.18 -10.26 24.58
CA ARG A 121 9.07 -11.72 24.43
C ARG A 121 9.77 -12.27 23.17
N ILE A 122 9.85 -11.46 22.11
CA ILE A 122 10.44 -11.88 20.82
C ILE A 122 11.92 -11.51 20.73
N ALA A 123 12.28 -10.30 21.15
CA ALA A 123 13.62 -9.74 21.00
C ALA A 123 14.51 -9.94 22.24
N GLY A 124 13.92 -10.28 23.40
CA GLY A 124 14.64 -10.39 24.69
C GLY A 124 15.26 -9.04 25.07
N ALA A 125 16.43 -9.05 25.65
CA ALA A 125 17.20 -7.83 26.02
C ALA A 125 17.53 -6.92 24.83
N ARG A 126 17.46 -7.42 23.59
CA ARG A 126 17.71 -6.60 22.37
C ARG A 126 16.63 -5.54 22.14
N MET A 127 15.49 -5.64 22.82
CA MET A 127 14.44 -4.61 22.78
C MET A 127 14.95 -3.25 23.25
N GLU A 128 15.90 -3.19 24.16
CA GLU A 128 16.48 -1.93 24.69
C GLU A 128 17.19 -1.09 23.59
N VAL A 129 17.71 -1.75 22.56
CA VAL A 129 18.37 -1.11 21.41
C VAL A 129 17.53 -1.14 20.14
N ALA A 130 16.27 -1.58 20.25
CA ALA A 130 15.37 -1.62 19.11
C ALA A 130 14.93 -0.22 18.69
N SER A 131 14.75 -0.04 17.39
CA SER A 131 14.21 1.18 16.78
C SER A 131 12.86 0.91 16.12
N ALA A 132 11.98 1.91 16.14
CA ALA A 132 10.70 1.93 15.44
C ALA A 132 10.77 2.94 14.29
N GLU A 133 10.48 2.48 13.08
CA GLU A 133 10.42 3.28 11.85
C GLU A 133 8.95 3.40 11.43
N ALA A 134 8.40 4.61 11.43
CA ALA A 134 7.07 4.87 10.91
C ALA A 134 7.06 4.73 9.38
N LEU A 135 6.12 3.95 8.85
CA LEU A 135 5.92 3.83 7.41
C LEU A 135 4.90 4.86 6.91
N ALA A 136 5.11 5.34 5.67
CA ALA A 136 4.18 6.28 5.06
C ALA A 136 2.76 5.69 4.96
N PRO A 137 1.71 6.47 5.28
CA PRO A 137 0.33 6.03 5.11
C PRO A 137 0.03 5.70 3.64
N ARG A 138 -0.57 4.53 3.40
CA ARG A 138 -0.98 4.09 2.05
C ARG A 138 -2.50 4.08 1.90
N GLY A 139 -3.18 5.13 2.39
CA GLY A 139 -4.65 5.23 2.30
C GLY A 139 -5.42 4.36 3.30
N SER A 140 -4.73 3.76 4.25
CA SER A 140 -5.32 2.96 5.35
C SER A 140 -5.44 3.77 6.62
N SER A 141 -6.48 3.50 7.44
CA SER A 141 -6.61 4.03 8.80
C SER A 141 -5.68 3.32 9.81
N ARG A 142 -4.88 2.36 9.35
CA ARG A 142 -3.90 1.64 10.16
C ARG A 142 -2.58 2.38 10.17
N GLU A 143 -1.90 2.31 11.31
CA GLU A 143 -0.52 2.77 11.47
C GLU A 143 0.43 1.56 11.36
N PHE A 144 1.53 1.74 10.64
CA PHE A 144 2.54 0.71 10.44
C PHE A 144 3.88 1.20 10.98
N LEU A 145 4.43 0.46 11.94
CA LEU A 145 5.76 0.69 12.48
C LEU A 145 6.64 -0.54 12.20
N ARG A 146 7.76 -0.32 11.52
CA ARG A 146 8.78 -1.35 11.41
C ARG A 146 9.66 -1.31 12.65
N LEU A 147 9.70 -2.39 13.39
CA LEU A 147 10.56 -2.58 14.55
C LEU A 147 11.83 -3.32 14.12
N VAL A 148 13.00 -2.78 14.47
CA VAL A 148 14.30 -3.34 14.05
C VAL A 148 15.22 -3.41 15.26
N TRP A 149 15.81 -4.57 15.49
CA TRP A 149 16.78 -4.82 16.55
C TRP A 149 17.94 -5.69 16.03
N PRO A 150 19.07 -5.81 16.74
CA PRO A 150 20.17 -6.68 16.32
C PRO A 150 19.71 -8.14 16.12
N GLY A 151 19.78 -8.60 14.86
CA GLY A 151 19.40 -9.98 14.47
C GLY A 151 17.91 -10.20 14.23
N GLY A 152 17.04 -9.15 14.27
CA GLY A 152 15.62 -9.32 13.98
C GLY A 152 14.88 -8.06 13.58
N ARG A 153 13.69 -8.28 13.05
CA ARG A 153 12.75 -7.23 12.67
C ARG A 153 11.32 -7.74 12.66
N ALA A 154 10.38 -6.83 12.90
CA ALA A 154 8.94 -7.12 12.86
C ALA A 154 8.17 -5.92 12.32
N MET A 155 6.92 -6.16 11.91
CA MET A 155 5.98 -5.13 11.50
C MET A 155 4.87 -5.04 12.53
N LEU A 156 4.82 -3.94 13.26
CA LEU A 156 3.69 -3.59 14.14
C LEU A 156 2.61 -2.92 13.31
N VAL A 157 1.39 -3.41 13.42
CA VAL A 157 0.19 -2.83 12.81
C VAL A 157 -0.74 -2.42 13.94
N ARG A 158 -1.00 -1.13 14.08
CA ARG A 158 -2.03 -0.58 14.96
C ARG A 158 -3.27 -0.27 14.16
N TYR A 159 -4.44 -0.45 14.76
CA TYR A 159 -5.71 -0.20 14.09
C TYR A 159 -6.73 0.46 15.03
N ARG A 160 -7.68 1.17 14.41
CA ARG A 160 -8.77 1.86 15.12
C ARG A 160 -10.01 0.97 15.23
N PRO A 161 -10.91 1.24 16.18
CA PRO A 161 -12.13 0.45 16.40
C PRO A 161 -13.20 0.66 15.32
N ASP A 162 -13.11 1.75 14.53
CA ASP A 162 -14.03 2.10 13.44
C ASP A 162 -14.02 1.11 12.26
N ARG A 163 -13.07 0.17 12.26
CA ARG A 163 -12.90 -0.87 11.25
C ARG A 163 -12.78 -2.25 11.89
N PRO A 164 -13.90 -2.92 12.19
CA PRO A 164 -13.89 -4.21 12.90
C PRO A 164 -13.18 -5.33 12.16
N GLU A 165 -13.08 -5.24 10.83
CA GLU A 165 -12.32 -6.18 10.01
C GLU A 165 -10.83 -6.23 10.39
N ASN A 166 -10.27 -5.15 10.91
CA ASN A 166 -8.87 -5.11 11.31
C ASN A 166 -8.56 -6.04 12.50
N ALA A 167 -9.51 -6.22 13.41
CA ALA A 167 -9.36 -7.14 14.54
C ALA A 167 -9.26 -8.62 14.11
N ARG A 168 -9.78 -8.96 12.91
CA ARG A 168 -9.72 -10.31 12.37
C ARG A 168 -8.40 -10.62 11.66
N TYR A 169 -7.54 -9.60 11.41
CA TYR A 169 -6.34 -9.75 10.58
C TYR A 169 -5.41 -10.86 11.09
N ALA A 170 -5.13 -10.89 12.39
CA ALA A 170 -4.31 -11.94 13.00
C ALA A 170 -4.94 -13.35 12.88
N GLY A 171 -6.26 -13.45 13.11
CA GLY A 171 -7.00 -14.70 12.96
C GLY A 171 -6.98 -15.23 11.52
N HIS A 172 -7.23 -14.34 10.56
CA HIS A 172 -7.17 -14.64 9.13
C HIS A 172 -5.76 -15.09 8.72
N ALA A 173 -4.70 -14.42 9.18
CA ALA A 173 -3.33 -14.81 8.89
C ALA A 173 -3.02 -16.22 9.40
N ARG A 174 -3.42 -16.54 10.63
CA ARG A 174 -3.23 -17.89 11.20
C ARG A 174 -4.01 -18.96 10.43
N PHE A 175 -5.25 -18.65 10.03
CA PHE A 175 -6.07 -19.54 9.20
C PHE A 175 -5.39 -19.84 7.86
N LEU A 176 -5.00 -18.81 7.11
CA LEU A 176 -4.37 -18.96 5.80
C LEU A 176 -3.03 -19.71 5.87
N ARG A 177 -2.23 -19.43 6.89
CA ARG A 177 -0.96 -20.14 7.10
C ARG A 177 -1.12 -21.63 7.40
N ARG A 178 -2.15 -22.02 8.17
CA ARG A 178 -2.45 -23.46 8.39
C ARG A 178 -2.77 -24.19 7.10
N LEU A 179 -3.27 -23.48 6.10
CA LEU A 179 -3.49 -24.00 4.75
C LEU A 179 -2.24 -23.98 3.87
N GLY A 180 -1.08 -23.53 4.39
CA GLY A 180 0.17 -23.39 3.63
C GLY A 180 0.20 -22.21 2.67
N LEU A 181 -0.75 -21.27 2.78
CA LEU A 181 -0.77 -20.05 2.00
C LEU A 181 0.25 -19.04 2.55
N LEU A 182 0.90 -18.31 1.64
CA LEU A 182 1.96 -17.39 1.99
C LEU A 182 1.39 -16.03 2.38
N VAL A 183 1.23 -15.83 3.67
CA VAL A 183 0.86 -14.56 4.32
C VAL A 183 1.82 -14.31 5.49
N PRO A 184 1.96 -13.06 5.98
CA PRO A 184 2.83 -12.76 7.10
C PRO A 184 2.49 -13.61 8.33
N ARG A 185 3.53 -14.11 8.99
CA ARG A 185 3.37 -14.83 10.26
C ARG A 185 3.04 -13.84 11.38
N VAL A 186 2.01 -14.14 12.16
CA VAL A 186 1.71 -13.42 13.39
C VAL A 186 2.73 -13.80 14.46
N LEU A 187 3.45 -12.83 14.99
CA LEU A 187 4.41 -13.00 16.06
C LEU A 187 3.77 -12.79 17.44
N ALA A 188 2.88 -11.79 17.52
CA ALA A 188 2.03 -11.51 18.67
C ALA A 188 0.81 -10.70 18.21
N ASP A 189 -0.26 -10.71 19.00
CA ASP A 189 -1.38 -9.80 18.85
C ASP A 189 -1.98 -9.44 20.20
N GLY A 190 -2.57 -8.26 20.26
CA GLY A 190 -3.33 -7.73 21.40
C GLY A 190 -4.62 -7.15 20.86
N PRO A 191 -5.69 -7.94 20.66
CA PRO A 191 -6.94 -7.44 20.12
C PRO A 191 -7.62 -6.39 21.04
N GLY A 192 -7.45 -6.50 22.34
CA GLY A 192 -7.92 -5.49 23.30
C GLY A 192 -7.20 -4.14 23.15
N GLU A 193 -5.90 -4.16 22.92
CA GLU A 193 -5.04 -2.99 22.68
C GLU A 193 -4.94 -2.61 21.21
N ARG A 194 -5.62 -3.35 20.32
CA ARG A 194 -5.74 -3.09 18.88
C ARG A 194 -4.43 -3.03 18.13
N PHE A 195 -3.57 -4.01 18.36
CA PHE A 195 -2.34 -4.20 17.60
C PHE A 195 -2.14 -5.64 17.14
N THR A 196 -1.36 -5.80 16.08
CA THR A 196 -0.81 -7.09 15.65
C THR A 196 0.66 -6.91 15.27
N LEU A 197 1.50 -7.81 15.73
CA LEU A 197 2.91 -7.87 15.39
C LEU A 197 3.14 -9.01 14.39
N PHE A 198 3.56 -8.65 13.18
CA PHE A 198 3.85 -9.58 12.10
C PHE A 198 5.35 -9.71 11.83
N GLU A 199 5.74 -10.79 11.16
CA GLU A 199 7.07 -10.85 10.53
C GLU A 199 7.20 -9.74 9.47
N ASP A 200 8.38 -9.10 9.40
CA ASP A 200 8.64 -8.09 8.39
C ASP A 200 9.10 -8.75 7.09
N LEU A 201 8.28 -8.70 6.07
CA LEU A 201 8.54 -9.22 4.73
C LEU A 201 9.29 -8.23 3.83
N GLY A 202 9.60 -7.02 4.33
CA GLY A 202 10.14 -5.91 3.55
C GLY A 202 9.05 -5.09 2.85
N THR A 203 9.46 -4.30 1.85
CA THR A 203 8.56 -3.37 1.14
C THR A 203 8.44 -3.62 -0.35
N ARG A 204 9.19 -4.58 -0.90
CA ARG A 204 9.22 -4.85 -2.34
C ARG A 204 7.95 -5.60 -2.75
N ASN A 205 7.00 -4.88 -3.33
CA ASN A 205 5.77 -5.47 -3.86
C ASN A 205 5.92 -5.89 -5.35
N LEU A 206 4.91 -6.60 -5.84
CA LEU A 206 4.85 -7.03 -7.25
C LEU A 206 4.86 -5.84 -8.21
N GLY A 207 4.09 -4.78 -7.91
CA GLY A 207 4.01 -3.59 -8.76
C GLY A 207 5.37 -2.92 -8.94
N ASP A 208 6.15 -2.73 -7.86
CA ASP A 208 7.50 -2.19 -7.94
C ASP A 208 8.43 -3.07 -8.80
N ARG A 209 8.29 -4.38 -8.69
CA ARG A 209 9.11 -5.33 -9.46
C ARG A 209 8.76 -5.33 -10.94
N VAL A 210 7.46 -5.22 -11.27
CA VAL A 210 6.98 -5.20 -12.67
C VAL A 210 7.40 -3.91 -13.35
N ARG A 211 7.21 -2.75 -12.72
CA ARG A 211 7.62 -1.45 -13.29
C ARG A 211 9.12 -1.37 -13.61
N ASN A 212 9.94 -2.06 -12.83
CA ASN A 212 11.40 -2.08 -12.97
C ASN A 212 11.91 -3.31 -13.77
N ALA A 213 11.05 -4.06 -14.46
CA ALA A 213 11.40 -5.25 -15.22
C ALA A 213 11.16 -5.05 -16.73
N PRO A 214 11.97 -5.64 -17.59
CA PRO A 214 11.64 -5.75 -19.00
C PRO A 214 10.31 -6.49 -19.21
N PRO A 215 9.52 -6.17 -20.27
CA PRO A 215 8.19 -6.75 -20.50
C PRO A 215 8.14 -8.28 -20.45
N GLU A 216 9.12 -8.96 -21.01
CA GLU A 216 9.19 -10.43 -21.03
C GLU A 216 9.39 -11.00 -19.62
N ARG A 217 10.06 -10.26 -18.74
CA ARG A 217 10.29 -10.66 -17.35
C ARG A 217 9.12 -10.30 -16.45
N ALA A 218 8.40 -9.23 -16.76
CA ALA A 218 7.24 -8.78 -16.01
C ALA A 218 6.18 -9.90 -15.90
N GLY A 219 5.81 -10.55 -17.02
CA GLY A 219 4.87 -11.67 -17.05
C GLY A 219 5.30 -12.84 -16.17
N ARG A 220 6.61 -13.16 -16.16
CA ARG A 220 7.13 -14.28 -15.34
C ARG A 220 6.98 -14.04 -13.83
N LEU A 221 6.96 -12.79 -13.38
CA LEU A 221 6.74 -12.46 -11.97
C LEU A 221 5.33 -12.82 -11.49
N TYR A 222 4.34 -12.82 -12.40
CA TYR A 222 2.97 -13.20 -12.09
C TYR A 222 2.75 -14.71 -12.00
N ILE A 223 3.57 -15.55 -12.63
CA ILE A 223 3.36 -17.02 -12.66
C ILE A 223 3.21 -17.59 -11.24
N PRO A 224 4.15 -17.38 -10.30
CA PRO A 224 3.99 -17.89 -8.94
C PRO A 224 2.83 -17.22 -8.18
N VAL A 225 2.46 -15.99 -8.54
CA VAL A 225 1.32 -15.29 -7.95
C VAL A 225 0.02 -15.95 -8.38
N ILE A 226 -0.17 -16.20 -9.68
CA ILE A 226 -1.38 -16.88 -10.21
C ILE A 226 -1.54 -18.27 -9.61
N ALA A 227 -0.46 -19.01 -9.46
CA ALA A 227 -0.50 -20.31 -8.80
C ALA A 227 -0.98 -20.19 -7.35
N ALA A 228 -0.45 -19.24 -6.60
CA ALA A 228 -0.84 -19.00 -5.21
C ALA A 228 -2.29 -18.48 -5.07
N VAL A 229 -2.79 -17.70 -6.03
CA VAL A 229 -4.20 -17.26 -6.10
C VAL A 229 -5.12 -18.45 -6.36
N ALA A 230 -4.76 -19.36 -7.26
CA ALA A 230 -5.54 -20.57 -7.51
C ALA A 230 -5.64 -21.44 -6.25
N ASP A 231 -4.50 -21.64 -5.56
CA ASP A 231 -4.45 -22.38 -4.29
C ASP A 231 -5.29 -21.69 -3.18
N TRP A 232 -5.28 -20.36 -3.12
CA TRP A 232 -6.13 -19.57 -2.23
C TRP A 232 -7.61 -19.79 -2.54
N HIS A 233 -8.02 -19.57 -3.77
CA HIS A 233 -9.42 -19.70 -4.16
C HIS A 233 -9.99 -21.12 -3.95
N GLU A 234 -9.18 -22.14 -4.11
CA GLU A 234 -9.59 -23.53 -3.89
C GLU A 234 -9.58 -23.91 -2.40
N ARG A 235 -8.39 -23.87 -1.80
CA ARG A 235 -8.15 -24.42 -0.46
C ARG A 235 -8.78 -23.59 0.62
N ALA A 236 -8.65 -22.24 0.54
CA ALA A 236 -9.22 -21.37 1.56
C ALA A 236 -10.74 -21.30 1.48
N THR A 237 -11.33 -21.40 0.28
CA THR A 237 -12.79 -21.47 0.11
C THR A 237 -13.39 -22.68 0.82
N LEU A 238 -12.84 -23.87 0.55
CA LEU A 238 -13.30 -25.11 1.17
C LEU A 238 -13.12 -25.09 2.70
N ALA A 239 -11.96 -24.66 3.16
CA ALA A 239 -11.65 -24.60 4.59
C ALA A 239 -12.51 -23.57 5.35
N ALA A 240 -12.71 -22.38 4.77
CA ALA A 240 -13.52 -21.32 5.39
C ALA A 240 -14.99 -21.74 5.56
N ARG A 241 -15.56 -22.42 4.56
CA ARG A 241 -16.93 -22.99 4.65
C ARG A 241 -17.06 -24.01 5.78
N ARG A 242 -16.04 -24.87 5.95
CA ARG A 242 -16.04 -25.93 6.96
C ARG A 242 -15.89 -25.43 8.40
N CYS A 243 -15.09 -24.38 8.61
CA CYS A 243 -14.78 -23.90 9.96
C CYS A 243 -15.60 -22.69 10.42
N GLY A 244 -16.53 -22.19 9.59
CA GLY A 244 -17.32 -21.00 9.93
C GLY A 244 -16.45 -19.76 10.18
N LEU A 245 -15.41 -19.55 9.36
CA LEU A 245 -14.50 -18.41 9.53
C LEU A 245 -15.28 -17.09 9.54
N ALA A 246 -15.05 -16.26 10.54
CA ALA A 246 -15.64 -14.92 10.62
C ALA A 246 -15.07 -14.03 9.51
N LEU A 247 -15.89 -13.69 8.54
CA LEU A 247 -15.57 -12.93 7.33
C LEU A 247 -16.36 -11.62 7.28
N GLU A 248 -16.00 -10.76 6.35
CA GLU A 248 -16.85 -9.64 5.94
C GLU A 248 -18.09 -10.17 5.19
N PRO A 249 -19.20 -9.39 5.15
CA PRO A 249 -20.37 -9.75 4.38
C PRO A 249 -20.03 -10.15 2.94
N ALA A 250 -20.59 -11.26 2.47
CA ALA A 250 -20.37 -11.74 1.12
C ALA A 250 -20.80 -10.70 0.05
N PHE A 251 -20.25 -10.82 -1.15
CA PHE A 251 -20.77 -10.04 -2.28
C PHE A 251 -22.24 -10.38 -2.51
N GLY A 252 -23.04 -9.36 -2.35
CA GLY A 252 -24.49 -9.39 -2.49
C GLY A 252 -24.99 -7.98 -2.85
N PRO A 253 -26.30 -7.76 -2.90
CA PRO A 253 -26.90 -6.49 -3.32
C PRO A 253 -26.34 -5.27 -2.56
N GLU A 254 -26.02 -5.42 -1.27
CA GLU A 254 -25.52 -4.33 -0.44
C GLU A 254 -24.08 -3.95 -0.80
N VAL A 255 -23.20 -4.93 -1.00
CA VAL A 255 -21.79 -4.68 -1.36
C VAL A 255 -21.72 -4.08 -2.77
N PHE A 256 -22.47 -4.64 -3.73
CA PHE A 256 -22.54 -4.08 -5.08
C PHE A 256 -23.11 -2.66 -5.08
N ARG A 257 -24.14 -2.39 -4.28
CA ARG A 257 -24.69 -1.04 -4.12
C ARG A 257 -23.66 -0.08 -3.54
N TYR A 258 -22.97 -0.46 -2.47
CA TYR A 258 -21.93 0.37 -1.86
C TYR A 258 -20.82 0.73 -2.85
N GLU A 259 -20.31 -0.25 -3.60
CA GLU A 259 -19.24 0.00 -4.59
C GLU A 259 -19.73 0.87 -5.75
N ARG A 260 -20.94 0.61 -6.24
CA ARG A 260 -21.62 1.44 -7.25
C ARG A 260 -21.78 2.88 -6.76
N ASP A 261 -22.34 3.09 -5.58
CA ASP A 261 -22.64 4.41 -5.03
C ASP A 261 -21.34 5.21 -4.76
N LEU A 262 -20.27 4.52 -4.35
CA LEU A 262 -18.94 5.11 -4.25
C LEU A 262 -18.48 5.69 -5.61
N PHE A 263 -18.61 4.93 -6.68
CA PHE A 263 -18.29 5.37 -8.05
C PHE A 263 -19.19 6.52 -8.50
N LEU A 264 -20.49 6.37 -8.37
CA LEU A 264 -21.48 7.35 -8.84
C LEU A 264 -21.31 8.70 -8.14
N HIS A 265 -21.20 8.70 -6.81
CA HIS A 265 -21.18 9.95 -6.04
C HIS A 265 -19.78 10.57 -5.99
N ARG A 266 -18.72 9.77 -5.79
CA ARG A 266 -17.38 10.32 -5.62
C ARG A 266 -16.67 10.58 -6.94
N PHE A 267 -16.84 9.69 -7.92
CA PHE A 267 -16.16 9.83 -9.19
C PHE A 267 -17.03 10.55 -10.24
N LEU A 268 -18.22 10.03 -10.59
CA LEU A 268 -19.03 10.65 -11.67
C LEU A 268 -19.53 12.03 -11.26
N ALA A 269 -20.28 12.15 -10.19
CA ALA A 269 -20.83 13.42 -9.76
C ALA A 269 -19.76 14.34 -9.17
N GLY A 270 -18.94 13.84 -8.24
CA GLY A 270 -17.98 14.67 -7.50
C GLY A 270 -16.74 15.05 -8.31
N HIS A 271 -16.05 14.06 -8.91
CA HIS A 271 -14.78 14.31 -9.61
C HIS A 271 -15.01 14.76 -11.07
N LEU A 272 -15.90 14.11 -11.82
CA LEU A 272 -16.15 14.45 -13.23
C LEU A 272 -17.21 15.56 -13.43
N GLY A 273 -18.05 15.82 -12.43
CA GLY A 273 -19.14 16.81 -12.52
C GLY A 273 -20.29 16.38 -13.45
N ARG A 274 -20.54 15.07 -13.59
CA ARG A 274 -21.59 14.56 -14.48
C ARG A 274 -22.99 14.92 -14.00
N PRO A 275 -23.91 15.28 -14.90
CA PRO A 275 -25.30 15.59 -14.55
C PRO A 275 -26.03 14.35 -14.05
N ALA A 276 -27.06 14.55 -13.22
CA ALA A 276 -27.83 13.48 -12.58
C ALA A 276 -28.41 12.44 -13.57
N ALA A 277 -28.79 12.87 -14.79
CA ALA A 277 -29.30 11.97 -15.80
C ALA A 277 -28.25 10.95 -16.27
N GLU A 278 -26.99 11.36 -16.40
CA GLU A 278 -25.88 10.47 -16.79
C GLU A 278 -25.48 9.54 -15.65
N VAL A 279 -25.46 10.04 -14.41
CA VAL A 279 -25.25 9.24 -13.21
C VAL A 279 -26.28 8.14 -13.10
N ARG A 280 -27.58 8.44 -13.38
CA ARG A 280 -28.64 7.41 -13.38
C ARG A 280 -28.46 6.36 -14.47
N ARG A 281 -27.99 6.75 -15.68
CA ARG A 281 -27.68 5.79 -16.76
C ARG A 281 -26.54 4.85 -16.36
N ALA A 282 -25.45 5.38 -15.84
CA ALA A 282 -24.33 4.59 -15.34
C ALA A 282 -24.75 3.66 -14.18
N ALA A 283 -25.65 4.10 -13.32
CA ALA A 283 -26.22 3.27 -12.24
C ALA A 283 -27.00 2.08 -12.78
N ALA A 284 -27.74 2.23 -13.88
CA ALA A 284 -28.45 1.15 -14.53
C ALA A 284 -27.48 0.13 -15.16
N GLU A 285 -26.44 0.61 -15.85
CA GLU A 285 -25.39 -0.23 -16.43
C GLU A 285 -24.67 -1.07 -15.35
N LEU A 286 -24.30 -0.45 -14.22
CA LEU A 286 -23.66 -1.16 -13.10
C LEU A 286 -24.58 -2.15 -12.40
N ARG A 287 -25.90 -1.93 -12.38
CA ARG A 287 -26.84 -2.94 -11.88
C ARG A 287 -26.81 -4.20 -12.74
N GLY A 288 -26.83 -4.06 -14.07
CA GLY A 288 -26.69 -5.19 -14.99
C GLY A 288 -25.37 -5.96 -14.84
N ILE A 289 -24.26 -5.25 -14.51
CA ILE A 289 -22.98 -5.90 -14.16
C ILE A 289 -23.11 -6.70 -12.86
N ALA A 290 -23.69 -6.11 -11.81
CA ALA A 290 -23.89 -6.78 -10.53
C ALA A 290 -24.77 -8.02 -10.63
N GLU A 291 -25.85 -7.97 -11.41
CA GLU A 291 -26.75 -9.10 -11.69
C GLU A 291 -25.98 -10.27 -12.33
N ARG A 292 -25.14 -9.99 -13.34
CA ARG A 292 -24.28 -11.01 -13.96
C ARG A 292 -23.29 -11.62 -12.96
N LEU A 293 -22.64 -10.80 -12.16
CA LEU A 293 -21.66 -11.28 -11.18
C LEU A 293 -22.31 -12.08 -10.04
N SER A 294 -23.59 -11.84 -9.76
CA SER A 294 -24.34 -12.58 -8.73
C SER A 294 -24.63 -14.02 -9.12
N SER A 295 -24.48 -14.42 -10.39
CA SER A 295 -24.58 -15.81 -10.83
C SER A 295 -23.33 -16.66 -10.57
N SER A 296 -22.20 -16.03 -10.20
CA SER A 296 -20.94 -16.71 -9.91
C SER A 296 -21.03 -17.58 -8.66
N ALA A 297 -20.39 -18.75 -8.69
CA ALA A 297 -20.22 -19.57 -7.51
C ALA A 297 -19.32 -18.85 -6.49
N PRO A 298 -19.75 -18.70 -5.20
CA PRO A 298 -19.01 -17.90 -4.25
C PRO A 298 -17.65 -18.54 -3.90
N THR A 299 -16.56 -17.81 -4.17
CA THR A 299 -15.18 -18.15 -3.80
C THR A 299 -14.71 -17.22 -2.67
N LEU A 300 -13.86 -17.69 -1.78
CA LEU A 300 -13.24 -16.81 -0.77
C LEU A 300 -12.23 -15.88 -1.45
N LEU A 301 -12.60 -14.61 -1.54
CA LEU A 301 -11.78 -13.59 -2.16
C LEU A 301 -10.81 -12.97 -1.15
N HIS A 302 -9.65 -12.56 -1.66
CA HIS A 302 -8.79 -11.60 -1.01
C HIS A 302 -9.46 -10.21 -0.95
N ARG A 303 -10.24 -9.90 -1.97
CA ARG A 303 -11.02 -8.67 -2.24
C ARG A 303 -10.17 -7.51 -2.76
N ASP A 304 -9.02 -7.23 -2.20
CA ASP A 304 -8.11 -6.17 -2.63
C ASP A 304 -6.80 -6.75 -3.20
N LEU A 305 -6.93 -7.69 -4.15
CA LEU A 305 -5.81 -8.40 -4.77
C LEU A 305 -5.14 -7.52 -5.84
N GLN A 306 -4.37 -6.54 -5.38
CA GLN A 306 -3.59 -5.62 -6.21
C GLN A 306 -2.11 -5.95 -6.13
N SER A 307 -1.35 -5.54 -7.13
CA SER A 307 0.11 -5.73 -7.16
C SER A 307 0.83 -5.11 -5.94
N ALA A 308 0.29 -4.03 -5.39
CA ALA A 308 0.78 -3.38 -4.18
C ALA A 308 0.64 -4.25 -2.91
N ASN A 309 -0.33 -5.19 -2.89
CA ASN A 309 -0.65 -6.06 -1.77
C ASN A 309 0.00 -7.46 -1.88
N ILE A 310 0.94 -7.63 -2.80
CA ILE A 310 1.71 -8.85 -2.99
C ILE A 310 3.19 -8.54 -2.80
N LEU A 311 3.73 -8.91 -1.64
CA LEU A 311 5.14 -8.72 -1.31
C LEU A 311 5.97 -9.91 -1.78
N PHE A 312 7.19 -9.65 -2.23
CA PHE A 312 8.14 -10.70 -2.55
C PHE A 312 9.20 -10.83 -1.44
N HIS A 313 9.17 -11.94 -0.74
CA HIS A 313 10.16 -12.27 0.27
C HIS A 313 10.88 -13.59 -0.11
N ARG A 314 12.22 -13.55 -0.20
CA ARG A 314 13.04 -14.72 -0.60
C ARG A 314 12.55 -15.39 -1.91
N GLY A 315 12.15 -14.56 -2.89
CA GLY A 315 11.68 -15.03 -4.20
C GLY A 315 10.24 -15.53 -4.27
N ARG A 316 9.49 -15.59 -3.15
CA ARG A 316 8.12 -16.10 -3.06
C ARG A 316 7.12 -14.96 -2.86
N PRO A 317 5.90 -15.02 -3.46
CA PRO A 317 4.86 -14.03 -3.27
C PRO A 317 4.13 -14.24 -1.93
N TYR A 318 3.98 -13.18 -1.15
CA TYR A 318 3.22 -13.13 0.09
C TYR A 318 2.07 -12.14 -0.03
N PHE A 319 0.87 -12.56 0.31
CA PHE A 319 -0.30 -11.69 0.31
C PHE A 319 -0.42 -10.93 1.63
N ILE A 320 -0.75 -9.65 1.54
CA ILE A 320 -1.03 -8.76 2.67
C ILE A 320 -2.35 -8.03 2.43
N ASP A 321 -2.91 -7.42 3.47
CA ASP A 321 -4.14 -6.60 3.37
C ASP A 321 -5.41 -7.43 3.10
N PHE A 322 -5.47 -8.64 3.63
CA PHE A 322 -6.55 -9.61 3.41
C PHE A 322 -7.61 -9.64 4.51
N GLN A 323 -7.63 -8.69 5.47
CA GLN A 323 -8.63 -8.66 6.55
C GLN A 323 -10.07 -8.43 6.03
N GLY A 324 -10.20 -7.85 4.83
CA GLY A 324 -11.47 -7.67 4.14
C GLY A 324 -11.98 -8.89 3.37
N MET A 325 -11.39 -10.08 3.60
CA MET A 325 -11.82 -11.32 2.95
C MET A 325 -13.32 -11.57 3.06
N ARG A 326 -13.91 -12.01 1.97
CA ARG A 326 -15.35 -12.34 1.86
C ARG A 326 -15.60 -13.34 0.75
N PHE A 327 -16.73 -13.99 0.77
CA PHE A 327 -17.19 -14.76 -0.38
C PHE A 327 -17.69 -13.84 -1.49
N GLY A 328 -17.38 -14.17 -2.75
CA GLY A 328 -17.80 -13.39 -3.91
C GLY A 328 -17.43 -14.01 -5.24
N PRO A 329 -17.63 -13.29 -6.35
CA PRO A 329 -17.37 -13.80 -7.70
C PRO A 329 -15.89 -14.12 -7.90
N THR A 330 -15.58 -15.33 -8.33
CA THR A 330 -14.19 -15.82 -8.53
C THR A 330 -13.35 -14.87 -9.37
N MET A 331 -13.92 -14.33 -10.44
CA MET A 331 -13.20 -13.47 -11.38
C MET A 331 -12.88 -12.07 -10.82
N TYR A 332 -13.48 -11.68 -9.67
CA TYR A 332 -13.23 -10.35 -9.07
C TYR A 332 -11.77 -10.15 -8.64
N ASP A 333 -11.17 -11.15 -7.98
CA ASP A 333 -9.76 -11.07 -7.57
C ASP A 333 -8.81 -11.13 -8.78
N LEU A 334 -9.10 -11.97 -9.77
CA LEU A 334 -8.31 -12.04 -10.99
C LEU A 334 -8.36 -10.73 -11.78
N ALA A 335 -9.54 -10.13 -11.88
CA ALA A 335 -9.71 -8.83 -12.52
C ALA A 335 -8.98 -7.73 -11.74
N SER A 336 -9.03 -7.74 -10.40
CA SER A 336 -8.29 -6.83 -9.55
C SER A 336 -6.78 -6.90 -9.77
N LEU A 337 -6.24 -8.11 -9.98
CA LEU A 337 -4.82 -8.35 -10.21
C LEU A 337 -4.37 -8.08 -11.65
N LEU A 338 -5.14 -8.58 -12.63
CA LEU A 338 -4.73 -8.56 -14.03
C LEU A 338 -5.14 -7.27 -14.77
N CYS A 339 -6.06 -6.49 -14.20
CA CYS A 339 -6.44 -5.15 -14.68
C CYS A 339 -6.03 -4.05 -13.69
N ASP A 340 -5.02 -4.31 -12.84
CA ASP A 340 -4.52 -3.38 -11.84
C ASP A 340 -4.01 -2.08 -12.49
N PRO A 341 -4.55 -0.89 -12.11
CA PRO A 341 -4.09 0.40 -12.65
C PRO A 341 -2.66 0.79 -12.28
N TYR A 342 -2.07 0.15 -11.26
CA TYR A 342 -0.71 0.46 -10.81
C TYR A 342 0.39 -0.11 -11.71
N VAL A 343 0.04 -1.03 -12.62
CA VAL A 343 1.00 -1.71 -13.49
C VAL A 343 0.42 -1.89 -14.89
N GLU A 344 1.30 -1.93 -15.87
CA GLU A 344 0.93 -2.26 -17.24
C GLU A 344 1.27 -3.71 -17.55
N ILE A 345 0.24 -4.50 -17.92
CA ILE A 345 0.37 -5.88 -18.34
C ILE A 345 -0.10 -5.96 -19.80
N PRO A 346 0.74 -6.36 -20.74
CA PRO A 346 0.32 -6.56 -22.13
C PRO A 346 -0.85 -7.54 -22.22
N ALA A 347 -1.80 -7.28 -23.14
CA ALA A 347 -3.01 -8.09 -23.28
C ALA A 347 -2.72 -9.58 -23.50
N VAL A 348 -1.68 -9.90 -24.29
CA VAL A 348 -1.25 -11.29 -24.52
C VAL A 348 -0.76 -11.97 -23.25
N VAL A 349 0.00 -11.24 -22.41
CA VAL A 349 0.49 -11.77 -21.14
C VAL A 349 -0.68 -11.99 -20.18
N ARG A 350 -1.64 -11.05 -20.12
CA ARG A 350 -2.86 -11.18 -19.31
C ARG A 350 -3.67 -12.42 -19.71
N ALA A 351 -3.87 -12.67 -21.00
CA ALA A 351 -4.55 -13.86 -21.49
C ALA A 351 -3.82 -15.14 -21.05
N GLN A 352 -2.52 -15.22 -21.23
CA GLN A 352 -1.70 -16.37 -20.81
C GLN A 352 -1.77 -16.62 -19.29
N LEU A 353 -1.81 -15.57 -18.49
CA LEU A 353 -1.94 -15.67 -17.02
C LEU A 353 -3.33 -16.18 -16.61
N LEU A 354 -4.37 -15.75 -17.31
CA LEU A 354 -5.73 -16.24 -17.10
C LEU A 354 -5.86 -17.71 -17.49
N GLU A 355 -5.32 -18.12 -18.63
CA GLU A 355 -5.24 -19.53 -19.04
C GLU A 355 -4.51 -20.39 -17.99
N ARG A 356 -3.39 -19.91 -17.46
CA ARG A 356 -2.65 -20.61 -16.37
C ARG A 356 -3.48 -20.78 -15.11
N TYR A 357 -4.29 -19.78 -14.76
CA TYR A 357 -5.22 -19.89 -13.64
C TYR A 357 -6.29 -20.95 -13.90
N LEU A 358 -6.92 -20.92 -15.09
CA LEU A 358 -7.96 -21.88 -15.48
C LEU A 358 -7.43 -23.31 -15.56
N ALA A 359 -6.20 -23.50 -16.06
CA ALA A 359 -5.54 -24.80 -16.06
C ALA A 359 -5.37 -25.38 -14.64
N ARG A 360 -5.20 -24.54 -13.62
CA ARG A 360 -5.12 -24.97 -12.23
C ARG A 360 -6.49 -25.11 -11.55
N ARG A 361 -7.49 -24.40 -12.04
CA ARG A 361 -8.88 -24.43 -11.56
C ARG A 361 -9.88 -24.62 -12.71
N PRO A 362 -9.97 -25.82 -13.27
CA PRO A 362 -10.85 -26.07 -14.43
C PRO A 362 -12.33 -25.71 -14.16
N ALA A 363 -12.80 -25.84 -12.91
CA ALA A 363 -14.15 -25.45 -12.54
C ALA A 363 -14.45 -23.95 -12.76
N ALA A 364 -13.43 -23.09 -12.76
CA ALA A 364 -13.59 -21.66 -13.02
C ALA A 364 -13.75 -21.34 -14.50
N GLN A 365 -13.57 -22.31 -15.42
CA GLN A 365 -13.76 -22.13 -16.86
C GLN A 365 -15.19 -21.67 -17.19
N ALA A 366 -16.20 -22.17 -16.48
CA ALA A 366 -17.59 -21.79 -16.66
C ALA A 366 -17.88 -20.32 -16.29
N GLU A 367 -16.94 -19.67 -15.58
CA GLU A 367 -17.07 -18.27 -15.14
C GLU A 367 -16.19 -17.30 -15.95
N LEU A 368 -15.50 -17.79 -17.00
CA LEU A 368 -14.58 -16.97 -17.78
C LEU A 368 -15.24 -15.71 -18.37
N ASP A 369 -16.48 -15.83 -18.82
CA ASP A 369 -17.27 -14.70 -19.35
C ASP A 369 -17.55 -13.61 -18.31
N LEU A 370 -17.38 -13.90 -17.02
CA LEU A 370 -17.52 -12.94 -15.94
C LEU A 370 -16.23 -12.14 -15.67
N PHE A 371 -15.10 -12.47 -16.32
CA PHE A 371 -13.83 -11.77 -16.08
C PHE A 371 -13.92 -10.27 -16.39
N TRP A 372 -14.44 -9.90 -17.57
CA TRP A 372 -14.54 -8.48 -17.95
C TRP A 372 -15.65 -7.74 -17.18
N PRO A 373 -16.83 -8.30 -16.93
CA PRO A 373 -17.79 -7.74 -15.96
C PRO A 373 -17.19 -7.48 -14.59
N ALA A 374 -16.38 -8.41 -14.06
CA ALA A 374 -15.69 -8.25 -12.78
C ALA A 374 -14.62 -7.13 -12.86
N ALA A 375 -13.91 -7.01 -13.98
CA ALA A 375 -12.95 -5.93 -14.20
C ALA A 375 -13.65 -4.56 -14.22
N ILE A 376 -14.80 -4.44 -14.89
CA ILE A 376 -15.61 -3.21 -14.90
C ILE A 376 -16.04 -2.84 -13.48
N GLN A 377 -16.61 -3.78 -12.72
CA GLN A 377 -17.04 -3.56 -11.34
C GLN A 377 -15.88 -3.09 -10.47
N ARG A 378 -14.73 -3.79 -10.54
CA ARG A 378 -13.55 -3.48 -9.73
C ARG A 378 -12.91 -2.13 -10.08
N LEU A 379 -12.85 -1.80 -11.38
CA LEU A 379 -12.28 -0.53 -11.84
C LEU A 379 -13.18 0.67 -11.49
N CYS A 380 -14.49 0.52 -11.56
CA CYS A 380 -15.45 1.52 -11.07
C CYS A 380 -15.26 1.74 -9.56
N GLN A 381 -15.15 0.67 -8.77
CA GLN A 381 -14.86 0.78 -7.34
C GLN A 381 -13.53 1.50 -7.08
N ALA A 382 -12.47 1.20 -7.85
CA ALA A 382 -11.17 1.84 -7.71
C ALA A 382 -11.22 3.34 -8.04
N LEU A 383 -11.88 3.73 -9.14
CA LEU A 383 -12.08 5.13 -9.54
C LEU A 383 -12.82 5.92 -8.46
N GLY A 384 -13.88 5.33 -7.88
CA GLY A 384 -14.60 5.93 -6.75
C GLY A 384 -13.73 6.11 -5.52
N ALA A 385 -12.88 5.12 -5.22
CA ALA A 385 -11.93 5.17 -4.10
C ALA A 385 -10.85 6.24 -4.32
N TYR A 386 -10.27 6.33 -5.52
CA TYR A 386 -9.27 7.37 -5.85
C TYR A 386 -9.85 8.77 -5.74
N ALA A 387 -11.06 8.98 -6.26
CA ALA A 387 -11.75 10.28 -6.15
C ALA A 387 -12.03 10.63 -4.69
N ARG A 388 -12.51 9.69 -3.87
CA ARG A 388 -12.74 9.87 -2.45
C ARG A 388 -11.46 10.22 -1.69
N MET A 389 -10.39 9.45 -1.92
CA MET A 389 -9.10 9.68 -1.24
C MET A 389 -8.46 10.99 -1.69
N GLY A 390 -8.48 11.27 -2.99
CA GLY A 390 -7.89 12.48 -3.55
C GLY A 390 -8.59 13.78 -3.14
N ALA A 391 -9.81 13.70 -2.60
CA ALA A 391 -10.53 14.83 -2.01
C ALA A 391 -10.08 15.15 -0.57
N LEU A 392 -9.29 14.28 0.08
CA LEU A 392 -8.76 14.51 1.42
C LEU A 392 -7.52 15.44 1.35
N PRO A 393 -7.31 16.31 2.36
CA PRO A 393 -6.10 17.12 2.46
C PRO A 393 -4.83 16.24 2.40
N GLY A 394 -3.83 16.68 1.63
CA GLY A 394 -2.54 15.96 1.47
C GLY A 394 -2.62 14.62 0.71
N ALA A 395 -3.78 14.24 0.16
CA ALA A 395 -3.96 12.94 -0.51
C ALA A 395 -4.22 13.06 -2.03
N ARG A 396 -3.98 14.21 -2.65
CA ARG A 396 -4.23 14.46 -4.08
C ARG A 396 -3.48 13.50 -5.02
N ARG A 397 -2.37 12.91 -4.56
CA ARG A 397 -1.61 11.87 -5.29
C ARG A 397 -2.48 10.69 -5.77
N PHE A 398 -3.59 10.38 -5.08
CA PHE A 398 -4.49 9.31 -5.52
C PHE A 398 -5.20 9.63 -6.84
N LEU A 399 -5.36 10.92 -7.19
CA LEU A 399 -5.95 11.33 -8.46
C LEU A 399 -5.07 10.98 -9.67
N SER A 400 -3.75 10.82 -9.50
CA SER A 400 -2.83 10.44 -10.57
C SER A 400 -3.09 9.02 -11.12
N HIS A 401 -3.78 8.17 -10.35
CA HIS A 401 -4.15 6.82 -10.79
C HIS A 401 -5.43 6.78 -11.65
N ILE A 402 -6.19 7.88 -11.69
CA ILE A 402 -7.47 7.94 -12.42
C ILE A 402 -7.28 7.69 -13.94
N PRO A 403 -6.35 8.34 -14.65
CA PRO A 403 -6.21 8.11 -16.10
C PRO A 403 -5.91 6.65 -16.46
N ALA A 404 -5.02 6.00 -15.71
CA ALA A 404 -4.69 4.58 -15.92
C ALA A 404 -5.90 3.67 -15.63
N ALA A 405 -6.64 3.91 -14.54
CA ALA A 405 -7.84 3.14 -14.21
C ALA A 405 -8.96 3.34 -15.25
N ALA A 406 -9.14 4.56 -15.75
CA ALA A 406 -10.11 4.88 -16.78
C ALA A 406 -9.75 4.20 -18.13
N SER A 407 -8.46 4.19 -18.50
CA SER A 407 -7.99 3.44 -19.68
C SER A 407 -8.28 1.94 -19.57
N ARG A 408 -8.02 1.34 -18.40
CA ARG A 408 -8.36 -0.07 -18.14
C ARG A 408 -9.87 -0.31 -18.14
N LEU A 409 -10.68 0.63 -17.62
CA LEU A 409 -12.14 0.52 -17.67
C LEU A 409 -12.64 0.53 -19.12
N ARG A 410 -12.13 1.44 -19.96
CA ARG A 410 -12.46 1.48 -21.39
C ARG A 410 -12.11 0.18 -22.10
N GLU A 411 -10.92 -0.38 -21.84
CA GLU A 411 -10.51 -1.69 -22.36
C GLU A 411 -11.46 -2.80 -21.91
N ALA A 412 -11.79 -2.84 -20.62
CA ALA A 412 -12.70 -3.85 -20.05
C ALA A 412 -14.10 -3.79 -20.67
N ILE A 413 -14.63 -2.58 -20.88
CA ILE A 413 -15.92 -2.38 -21.58
C ILE A 413 -15.85 -2.93 -23.01
N ALA A 414 -14.85 -2.54 -23.78
CA ALA A 414 -14.68 -3.00 -25.17
C ALA A 414 -14.57 -4.53 -25.27
N ARG A 415 -13.87 -5.15 -24.32
CA ARG A 415 -13.64 -6.60 -24.28
C ARG A 415 -14.83 -7.40 -23.72
N SER A 416 -15.72 -6.76 -22.95
CA SER A 416 -16.87 -7.43 -22.33
C SER A 416 -17.98 -7.79 -23.33
N GLY A 417 -17.99 -7.16 -24.51
CA GLY A 417 -19.10 -7.25 -25.45
C GLY A 417 -20.41 -6.60 -24.98
N LEU A 418 -20.41 -5.93 -23.82
CA LEU A 418 -21.60 -5.30 -23.25
C LEU A 418 -21.76 -3.86 -23.76
N ARG A 419 -23.01 -3.46 -23.96
CA ARG A 419 -23.34 -2.09 -24.36
C ARG A 419 -23.46 -1.20 -23.11
N LEU A 420 -22.39 -0.45 -22.79
CA LEU A 420 -22.24 0.35 -21.58
C LEU A 420 -21.80 1.80 -21.94
N PRO A 421 -22.64 2.55 -22.69
CA PRO A 421 -22.24 3.86 -23.21
C PRO A 421 -21.94 4.89 -22.11
N ALA A 422 -22.70 4.90 -21.00
CA ALA A 422 -22.49 5.88 -19.93
C ALA A 422 -21.16 5.66 -19.21
N LEU A 423 -20.75 4.40 -18.99
CA LEU A 423 -19.45 4.06 -18.41
C LEU A 423 -18.30 4.34 -19.39
N ALA A 424 -18.50 4.09 -20.69
CA ALA A 424 -17.52 4.36 -21.73
C ALA A 424 -17.24 5.87 -21.84
N ASP A 425 -18.28 6.68 -21.91
CA ASP A 425 -18.16 8.15 -21.94
C ASP A 425 -17.45 8.72 -20.71
N ALA A 426 -17.76 8.17 -19.53
CA ALA A 426 -17.11 8.57 -18.29
C ALA A 426 -15.62 8.21 -18.29
N ALA A 427 -15.25 7.03 -18.78
CA ALA A 427 -13.86 6.61 -18.89
C ALA A 427 -13.09 7.51 -19.87
N GLU A 428 -13.66 7.84 -21.03
CA GLU A 428 -13.04 8.73 -22.01
C GLU A 428 -12.83 10.15 -21.47
N GLN A 429 -13.82 10.71 -20.78
CA GLN A 429 -13.66 12.02 -20.15
C GLN A 429 -12.55 12.02 -19.11
N ALA A 430 -12.47 10.97 -18.28
CA ALA A 430 -11.45 10.84 -17.25
C ALA A 430 -10.04 10.76 -17.82
N MET A 431 -9.86 10.07 -18.96
CA MET A 431 -8.58 9.99 -19.68
C MET A 431 -8.13 11.33 -20.26
N ARG A 432 -9.09 12.17 -20.74
CA ARG A 432 -8.80 13.50 -21.31
C ARG A 432 -8.53 14.54 -20.24
N ARG A 433 -8.99 14.34 -19.02
CA ARG A 433 -8.82 15.26 -17.92
C ARG A 433 -7.40 15.19 -17.39
N VAL A 434 -6.53 16.07 -17.87
CA VAL A 434 -5.18 16.22 -17.33
C VAL A 434 -5.30 16.68 -15.87
N VAL A 435 -4.93 15.81 -14.96
CA VAL A 435 -4.80 16.18 -13.55
C VAL A 435 -3.48 16.92 -13.41
N THR A 436 -3.51 18.23 -13.52
CA THR A 436 -2.37 19.06 -13.13
C THR A 436 -2.27 18.99 -11.61
N ILE A 437 -1.43 18.10 -11.12
CA ILE A 437 -1.05 18.06 -9.72
C ILE A 437 0.07 19.08 -9.60
N PRO A 438 -0.13 20.25 -8.94
CA PRO A 438 0.99 21.08 -8.60
C PRO A 438 1.93 20.22 -7.75
N LEU A 439 3.18 20.10 -8.16
CA LEU A 439 4.22 19.47 -7.36
C LEU A 439 4.31 20.29 -6.07
N THR A 440 3.65 19.86 -5.04
CA THR A 440 3.95 20.31 -3.69
C THR A 440 5.29 19.66 -3.31
N PRO A 441 6.15 20.32 -2.54
CA PRO A 441 7.43 19.75 -2.08
C PRO A 441 7.29 18.43 -1.32
N GLU A 442 6.09 18.01 -1.03
CA GLU A 442 5.70 16.84 -0.23
C GLU A 442 5.49 15.54 -1.04
N ASP A 443 5.40 15.62 -2.36
CA ASP A 443 5.22 14.43 -3.18
C ASP A 443 6.58 13.90 -3.65
N PRO A 444 7.04 12.72 -3.16
CA PRO A 444 8.22 12.09 -3.72
C PRO A 444 7.94 11.72 -5.18
N PRO A 445 8.92 11.84 -6.10
CA PRO A 445 8.75 11.42 -7.47
C PRO A 445 8.38 9.95 -7.53
N SER A 446 7.38 9.66 -8.34
CA SER A 446 6.82 8.34 -8.65
C SER A 446 7.88 7.31 -9.08
#